data_4575e50ef67087dc842074387545916d
#
_entry.id   4575e50ef67087dc842074387545916d
#
_cell.length_a   1.000
_cell.length_b   1.000
_cell.length_c   1.000
_cell.angle_alpha   90.00
_cell.angle_beta   90.00
_cell.angle_gamma   90.00
#
_symmetry.space_group_name_H-M   'P 1'
#
loop_
_entity.id
_entity.type
_entity.pdbx_description
1 polymer ?
#
loop_
_entity_poly.entity_id
_entity_poly.type
_entity_poly.pdbx_seq_one_letter_code
_entity_poly.pdbx_strand_id
1 'polypeptide(L)'
;MTKILKAFYLLALCLAVSFLNAYAPLENIRVIDGDTVKGQVEGKEIIIRLVEIDAPEMDQPFGLASKNFLIKLTSNEGITYTSEGKDRYGRTLGKLYKNKEDLNALMIKSGFAWVYERYAKNQNLYVYQEVAKSKNLGLWQSKEPIAPWVWRRK
;
A
#
# COMPACT_ATOMS: atom_id res chain seq x y z
N MET A 1 14.55 -30.81 33.34
CA MET A 1 14.70 -29.65 32.43
C MET A 1 15.35 -28.50 33.19
N THR A 2 16.54 -28.13 32.86
CA THR A 2 17.30 -27.10 33.55
C THR A 2 16.73 -25.70 33.32
N LYS A 3 16.89 -24.77 34.30
CA LYS A 3 16.39 -23.38 34.19
C LYS A 3 16.85 -22.67 32.92
N ILE A 4 18.03 -23.02 32.40
CA ILE A 4 18.62 -22.53 31.17
C ILE A 4 17.80 -22.94 29.94
N LEU A 5 17.30 -24.18 29.89
CA LEU A 5 16.50 -24.68 28.77
C LEU A 5 15.11 -23.98 28.70
N LYS A 6 14.51 -23.68 29.87
CA LYS A 6 13.26 -22.91 29.95
C LYS A 6 13.43 -21.46 29.48
N ALA A 7 14.58 -20.84 29.81
CA ALA A 7 14.87 -19.48 29.35
C ALA A 7 15.06 -19.39 27.82
N PHE A 8 15.69 -20.41 27.21
CA PHE A 8 15.82 -20.49 25.74
C PHE A 8 14.47 -20.70 25.05
N TYR A 9 13.58 -21.52 25.62
CA TYR A 9 12.22 -21.70 25.07
C TYR A 9 11.37 -20.45 25.16
N LEU A 10 11.46 -19.70 26.27
CA LEU A 10 10.74 -18.43 26.44
C LEU A 10 11.27 -17.35 25.47
N LEU A 11 12.59 -17.27 25.29
CA LEU A 11 13.21 -16.32 24.37
C LEU A 11 12.86 -16.64 22.92
N ALA A 12 12.88 -17.94 22.53
CA ALA A 12 12.48 -18.39 21.19
C ALA A 12 10.98 -18.13 20.92
N LEU A 13 10.11 -18.30 21.93
CA LEU A 13 8.69 -18.02 21.83
C LEU A 13 8.40 -16.52 21.67
N CYS A 14 9.13 -15.64 22.40
CA CYS A 14 9.02 -14.19 22.24
C CYS A 14 9.50 -13.72 20.86
N LEU A 15 10.57 -14.31 20.32
CA LEU A 15 11.06 -14.00 18.97
C LEU A 15 10.06 -14.48 17.89
N ALA A 16 9.44 -15.65 18.07
CA ALA A 16 8.43 -16.15 17.13
C ALA A 16 7.17 -15.26 17.08
N VAL A 17 6.73 -14.73 18.23
CA VAL A 17 5.59 -13.79 18.31
C VAL A 17 5.91 -12.46 17.63
N SER A 18 7.15 -11.99 17.66
CA SER A 18 7.55 -10.75 16.98
C SER A 18 7.57 -10.84 15.46
N PHE A 19 7.72 -12.05 14.88
CA PHE A 19 7.66 -12.26 13.43
C PHE A 19 6.23 -12.51 12.90
N LEU A 20 5.24 -12.80 13.77
CA LEU A 20 3.87 -13.07 13.34
C LEU A 20 3.06 -11.81 12.96
N ASN A 21 3.55 -10.62 13.30
CA ASN A 21 2.84 -9.36 13.04
C ASN A 21 3.30 -8.61 11.78
N ALA A 22 4.16 -9.20 10.94
CA ALA A 22 4.64 -8.51 9.75
C ALA A 22 3.56 -8.36 8.66
N TYR A 23 2.70 -9.37 8.49
CA TYR A 23 1.65 -9.41 7.46
C TYR A 23 0.34 -9.90 8.08
N ALA A 24 -0.60 -8.98 8.32
CA ALA A 24 -1.93 -9.34 8.81
C ALA A 24 -2.91 -9.54 7.64
N PRO A 25 -3.79 -10.56 7.68
CA PRO A 25 -4.85 -10.73 6.69
C PRO A 25 -5.78 -9.52 6.65
N LEU A 26 -6.17 -9.10 5.45
CA LEU A 26 -7.16 -8.07 5.22
C LEU A 26 -8.34 -8.65 4.44
N GLU A 27 -9.51 -8.62 5.05
CA GLU A 27 -10.73 -9.22 4.51
C GLU A 27 -11.73 -8.15 4.09
N ASN A 28 -12.74 -8.55 3.28
CA ASN A 28 -13.88 -7.70 2.87
C ASN A 28 -13.43 -6.32 2.33
N ILE A 29 -12.44 -6.34 1.43
CA ILE A 29 -11.79 -5.14 0.93
C ILE A 29 -12.74 -4.36 0.00
N ARG A 30 -12.89 -3.07 0.29
CA ARG A 30 -13.54 -2.09 -0.56
C ARG A 30 -12.56 -0.96 -0.88
N VAL A 31 -12.26 -0.77 -2.14
CA VAL A 31 -11.40 0.32 -2.60
C VAL A 31 -12.19 1.64 -2.59
N ILE A 32 -11.65 2.65 -1.92
CA ILE A 32 -12.22 4.00 -1.83
C ILE A 32 -11.78 4.82 -3.04
N ASP A 33 -10.47 4.88 -3.26
CA ASP A 33 -9.81 5.58 -4.37
C ASP A 33 -8.52 4.83 -4.76
N GLY A 34 -7.64 5.46 -5.56
CA GLY A 34 -6.43 4.81 -6.08
C GLY A 34 -5.35 4.47 -5.05
N ASP A 35 -5.47 4.94 -3.81
CA ASP A 35 -4.49 4.68 -2.75
C ASP A 35 -5.09 4.52 -1.34
N THR A 36 -6.40 4.34 -1.27
CA THR A 36 -7.11 4.14 0.00
C THR A 36 -8.08 2.98 -0.11
N VAL A 37 -7.97 2.03 0.82
CA VAL A 37 -8.89 0.90 0.94
C VAL A 37 -9.50 0.85 2.33
N LYS A 38 -10.68 0.26 2.42
CA LYS A 38 -11.37 -0.12 3.62
C LYS A 38 -11.43 -1.65 3.66
N GLY A 39 -11.21 -2.24 4.82
CA GLY A 39 -11.28 -3.69 4.98
C GLY A 39 -11.53 -4.09 6.42
N GLN A 40 -11.45 -5.37 6.70
CA GLN A 40 -11.64 -5.93 8.04
C GLN A 40 -10.41 -6.72 8.49
N VAL A 41 -10.06 -6.57 9.76
CA VAL A 41 -9.02 -7.32 10.45
C VAL A 41 -9.64 -7.86 11.73
N GLU A 42 -9.69 -9.19 11.88
CA GLU A 42 -10.34 -9.85 13.01
C GLU A 42 -11.77 -9.33 13.27
N GLY A 43 -12.53 -9.11 12.18
CA GLY A 43 -13.89 -8.60 12.21
C GLY A 43 -14.04 -7.10 12.49
N LYS A 44 -12.96 -6.37 12.74
CA LYS A 44 -12.96 -4.91 12.95
C LYS A 44 -12.63 -4.17 11.68
N GLU A 45 -13.43 -3.16 11.38
CA GLU A 45 -13.23 -2.31 10.21
C GLU A 45 -12.02 -1.40 10.38
N ILE A 46 -11.18 -1.31 9.34
CA ILE A 46 -10.06 -0.37 9.25
C ILE A 46 -10.05 0.30 7.88
N ILE A 47 -9.50 1.51 7.85
CA ILE A 47 -9.18 2.23 6.61
C ILE A 47 -7.67 2.29 6.49
N ILE A 48 -7.14 1.85 5.34
CA ILE A 48 -5.69 1.86 5.07
C ILE A 48 -5.40 2.86 3.97
N ARG A 49 -4.56 3.86 4.27
CA ARG A 49 -3.94 4.76 3.29
C ARG A 49 -2.60 4.15 2.87
N LEU A 50 -2.47 3.84 1.59
CA LEU A 50 -1.26 3.24 1.04
C LEU A 50 -0.09 4.22 1.13
N VAL A 51 1.00 3.81 1.80
CA VAL A 51 2.17 4.66 2.01
C VAL A 51 3.06 4.74 0.78
N GLU A 52 3.89 5.79 0.72
CA GLU A 52 4.91 6.05 -0.30
C GLU A 52 4.37 6.38 -1.69
N ILE A 53 3.06 6.26 -1.91
CA ILE A 53 2.40 6.55 -3.18
C ILE A 53 1.30 7.61 -3.00
N ASP A 54 0.97 8.30 -4.08
CA ASP A 54 -0.16 9.24 -4.15
C ASP A 54 -0.85 9.04 -5.51
N ALA A 55 -2.09 8.58 -5.49
CA ALA A 55 -2.86 8.33 -6.70
C ALA A 55 -3.65 9.56 -7.14
N PRO A 56 -3.96 9.72 -8.43
CA PRO A 56 -4.86 10.77 -8.90
C PRO A 56 -6.18 10.77 -8.12
N GLU A 57 -6.66 11.98 -7.76
CA GLU A 57 -7.94 12.17 -7.08
C GLU A 57 -9.10 11.67 -7.95
N MET A 58 -10.24 11.37 -7.35
CA MET A 58 -11.38 10.80 -8.09
C MET A 58 -11.92 11.72 -9.19
N ASP A 59 -11.80 13.03 -9.01
CA ASP A 59 -12.17 14.08 -9.98
C ASP A 59 -11.01 14.50 -10.91
N GLN A 60 -9.83 13.87 -10.74
CA GLN A 60 -8.65 14.11 -11.57
C GLN A 60 -8.61 13.13 -12.74
N PRO A 61 -8.04 13.52 -13.91
CA PRO A 61 -7.73 12.56 -14.97
C PRO A 61 -6.97 11.35 -14.44
N PHE A 62 -7.38 10.14 -14.84
CA PHE A 62 -6.89 8.84 -14.36
C PHE A 62 -7.27 8.46 -12.91
N GLY A 63 -8.03 9.26 -12.15
CA GLY A 63 -8.46 8.90 -10.81
C GLY A 63 -9.31 7.63 -10.78
N LEU A 64 -10.34 7.55 -11.62
CA LEU A 64 -11.16 6.34 -11.75
C LEU A 64 -10.35 5.14 -12.27
N ALA A 65 -9.41 5.35 -13.20
CA ALA A 65 -8.56 4.29 -13.71
C ALA A 65 -7.63 3.73 -12.63
N SER A 66 -7.04 4.59 -11.79
CA SER A 66 -6.24 4.20 -10.63
C SER A 66 -7.05 3.38 -9.63
N LYS A 67 -8.24 3.83 -9.28
CA LYS A 67 -9.17 3.08 -8.43
C LYS A 67 -9.48 1.70 -9.00
N ASN A 68 -9.85 1.62 -10.28
CA ASN A 68 -10.20 0.36 -10.93
C ASN A 68 -9.01 -0.59 -11.00
N PHE A 69 -7.79 -0.07 -11.16
CA PHE A 69 -6.60 -0.89 -11.13
C PHE A 69 -6.35 -1.46 -9.73
N LEU A 70 -6.50 -0.67 -8.67
CA LEU A 70 -6.40 -1.16 -7.30
C LEU A 70 -7.51 -2.19 -6.97
N ILE A 71 -8.74 -2.00 -7.46
CA ILE A 71 -9.81 -3.02 -7.36
C ILE A 71 -9.34 -4.33 -8.00
N LYS A 72 -8.78 -4.29 -9.20
CA LYS A 72 -8.26 -5.49 -9.88
C LYS A 72 -7.16 -6.18 -9.06
N LEU A 73 -6.25 -5.44 -8.46
CA LEU A 73 -5.18 -6.00 -7.63
C LEU A 73 -5.71 -6.69 -6.37
N THR A 74 -6.79 -6.15 -5.79
CA THR A 74 -7.36 -6.61 -4.51
C THR A 74 -8.59 -7.52 -4.66
N SER A 75 -9.01 -7.85 -5.89
CA SER A 75 -10.27 -8.57 -6.18
C SER A 75 -10.30 -10.03 -5.75
N ASN A 76 -9.16 -10.64 -5.45
CA ASN A 76 -9.08 -12.04 -5.02
C ASN A 76 -8.64 -12.12 -3.55
N GLU A 77 -8.90 -13.26 -2.92
CA GLU A 77 -8.46 -13.55 -1.56
C GLU A 77 -6.93 -13.53 -1.40
N GLY A 78 -6.47 -13.56 -0.15
CA GLY A 78 -5.05 -13.65 0.19
C GLY A 78 -4.32 -12.29 0.22
N ILE A 79 -5.07 -11.20 0.36
CA ILE A 79 -4.47 -9.88 0.61
C ILE A 79 -4.05 -9.79 2.07
N THR A 80 -2.83 -9.34 2.27
CA THR A 80 -2.29 -9.02 3.58
C THR A 80 -1.82 -7.56 3.61
N TYR A 81 -1.63 -7.01 4.80
CA TYR A 81 -1.12 -5.66 4.96
C TYR A 81 -0.07 -5.58 6.06
N THR A 82 0.77 -4.55 5.98
CA THR A 82 1.64 -4.11 7.07
C THR A 82 1.22 -2.71 7.50
N SER A 83 1.42 -2.38 8.80
CA SER A 83 1.12 -1.05 9.34
C SER A 83 2.41 -0.33 9.71
N GLU A 84 2.50 0.95 9.33
CA GLU A 84 3.56 1.88 9.75
C GLU A 84 3.05 2.90 10.79
N GLY A 85 1.82 2.73 11.29
CA GLY A 85 1.18 3.63 12.24
C GLY A 85 -0.15 4.19 11.73
N LYS A 86 -0.57 5.32 12.29
CA LYS A 86 -1.80 6.02 11.89
C LYS A 86 -1.52 7.46 11.51
N ASP A 87 -2.33 7.98 10.61
CA ASP A 87 -2.31 9.42 10.31
C ASP A 87 -3.21 10.21 11.29
N ARG A 88 -3.21 11.53 11.14
CA ARG A 88 -4.02 12.43 11.97
C ARG A 88 -5.53 12.25 11.83
N TYR A 89 -5.99 11.54 10.81
CA TYR A 89 -7.40 11.23 10.56
C TYR A 89 -7.80 9.84 11.07
N GLY A 90 -6.86 9.10 11.70
CA GLY A 90 -7.08 7.77 12.24
C GLY A 90 -6.96 6.64 11.21
N ARG A 91 -6.61 6.93 9.95
CA ARG A 91 -6.37 5.90 8.94
C ARG A 91 -5.05 5.18 9.24
N THR A 92 -5.03 3.87 9.07
CA THR A 92 -3.79 3.09 9.12
C THR A 92 -2.92 3.43 7.92
N LEU A 93 -1.68 3.83 8.17
CA LEU A 93 -0.67 3.97 7.13
C LEU A 93 -0.03 2.61 6.87
N GLY A 94 -0.07 2.11 5.63
CA GLY A 94 0.39 0.75 5.40
C GLY A 94 0.65 0.38 3.94
N LYS A 95 1.11 -0.84 3.75
CA LYS A 95 1.28 -1.46 2.43
C LYS A 95 0.39 -2.68 2.32
N LEU A 96 -0.11 -2.91 1.11
CA LEU A 96 -0.84 -4.12 0.77
C LEU A 96 0.06 -5.08 0.02
N TYR A 97 -0.17 -6.37 0.26
CA TYR A 97 0.59 -7.44 -0.38
C TYR A 97 -0.35 -8.54 -0.88
N LYS A 98 0.03 -9.15 -1.99
CA LYS A 98 -0.55 -10.38 -2.49
C LYS A 98 0.57 -11.35 -2.88
N ASN A 99 0.58 -12.55 -2.30
CA ASN A 99 1.67 -13.51 -2.52
C ASN A 99 3.06 -12.88 -2.30
N LYS A 100 3.21 -12.03 -1.27
CA LYS A 100 4.41 -11.24 -0.94
C LYS A 100 4.77 -10.14 -1.94
N GLU A 101 4.01 -9.95 -2.99
CA GLU A 101 4.19 -8.84 -3.93
C GLU A 101 3.60 -7.54 -3.36
N ASP A 102 4.39 -6.47 -3.34
CA ASP A 102 4.00 -5.12 -2.87
C ASP A 102 3.05 -4.46 -3.88
N LEU A 103 1.77 -4.34 -3.52
CA LEU A 103 0.74 -3.73 -4.37
C LEU A 103 0.92 -2.22 -4.50
N ASN A 104 1.48 -1.53 -3.49
CA ASN A 104 1.81 -0.12 -3.59
C ASN A 104 2.84 0.09 -4.71
N ALA A 105 3.88 -0.76 -4.76
CA ALA A 105 4.87 -0.72 -5.83
C ALA A 105 4.27 -1.06 -7.20
N LEU A 106 3.30 -1.97 -7.27
CA LEU A 106 2.60 -2.30 -8.53
C LEU A 106 1.80 -1.11 -9.08
N MET A 107 1.18 -0.30 -8.21
CA MET A 107 0.50 0.93 -8.62
C MET A 107 1.47 1.88 -9.35
N ILE A 108 2.69 2.04 -8.84
CA ILE A 108 3.75 2.85 -9.48
C ILE A 108 4.21 2.21 -10.80
N LYS A 109 4.56 0.91 -10.77
CA LYS A 109 5.07 0.17 -11.95
C LYS A 109 4.10 0.22 -13.14
N SER A 110 2.81 0.23 -12.84
CA SER A 110 1.74 0.23 -13.86
C SER A 110 1.28 1.64 -14.24
N GLY A 111 1.85 2.68 -13.66
CA GLY A 111 1.53 4.07 -13.96
C GLY A 111 0.17 4.53 -13.43
N PHE A 112 -0.30 3.98 -12.29
CA PHE A 112 -1.57 4.38 -11.67
C PHE A 112 -1.41 5.14 -10.36
N ALA A 113 -0.17 5.40 -9.94
CA ALA A 113 0.14 6.31 -8.84
C ALA A 113 1.48 7.00 -9.07
N TRP A 114 1.68 8.12 -8.40
CA TRP A 114 2.95 8.83 -8.28
C TRP A 114 3.71 8.34 -7.06
N VAL A 115 5.04 8.37 -7.11
CA VAL A 115 5.86 8.31 -5.89
C VAL A 115 5.58 9.56 -5.08
N TYR A 116 5.15 9.39 -3.82
CA TYR A 116 4.92 10.52 -2.93
C TYR A 116 6.23 10.90 -2.23
N GLU A 117 7.05 11.71 -2.89
CA GLU A 117 8.43 12.04 -2.50
C GLU A 117 8.58 12.42 -1.03
N ARG A 118 7.62 13.17 -0.48
CA ARG A 118 7.64 13.61 0.93
C ARG A 118 7.71 12.45 1.92
N TYR A 119 7.21 11.28 1.54
CA TYR A 119 7.07 10.12 2.43
C TYR A 119 7.72 8.85 1.90
N ALA A 120 8.23 8.87 0.66
CA ALA A 120 8.85 7.71 0.05
C ALA A 120 10.22 7.41 0.66
N LYS A 121 10.38 6.20 1.17
CA LYS A 121 11.63 5.67 1.73
C LYS A 121 12.31 4.69 0.77
N ASN A 122 11.50 3.95 -0.01
CA ASN A 122 11.99 2.95 -0.95
C ASN A 122 12.44 3.59 -2.27
N GLN A 123 13.75 3.69 -2.47
CA GLN A 123 14.35 4.29 -3.67
C GLN A 123 13.99 3.55 -4.97
N ASN A 124 13.67 2.27 -4.93
CA ASN A 124 13.25 1.53 -6.13
C ASN A 124 11.95 2.06 -6.72
N LEU A 125 11.08 2.72 -5.95
CA LEU A 125 9.84 3.30 -6.45
C LEU A 125 10.12 4.37 -7.51
N TYR A 126 11.18 5.15 -7.37
CA TYR A 126 11.58 6.15 -8.36
C TYR A 126 12.01 5.49 -9.68
N VAL A 127 12.77 4.38 -9.59
CA VAL A 127 13.14 3.61 -10.78
C VAL A 127 11.90 3.06 -11.49
N TYR A 128 10.95 2.51 -10.73
CA TYR A 128 9.69 2.01 -11.29
C TYR A 128 8.86 3.11 -11.95
N GLN A 129 8.80 4.28 -11.35
CA GLN A 129 8.11 5.44 -11.92
C GLN A 129 8.75 5.88 -13.25
N GLU A 130 10.07 5.99 -13.30
CA GLU A 130 10.77 6.37 -14.55
C GLU A 130 10.57 5.34 -15.66
N VAL A 131 10.55 4.04 -15.32
CA VAL A 131 10.22 2.98 -16.30
C VAL A 131 8.76 3.12 -16.76
N ALA A 132 7.81 3.40 -15.88
CA ALA A 132 6.42 3.61 -16.26
C ALA A 132 6.25 4.83 -17.18
N LYS A 133 6.96 5.93 -16.88
CA LYS A 133 7.01 7.14 -17.73
C LYS A 133 7.57 6.82 -19.13
N SER A 134 8.72 6.16 -19.20
CA SER A 134 9.37 5.84 -20.47
C SER A 134 8.52 4.96 -21.38
N LYS A 135 7.64 4.14 -20.79
CA LYS A 135 6.70 3.26 -21.50
C LYS A 135 5.31 3.87 -21.69
N ASN A 136 5.08 5.12 -21.27
CA ASN A 136 3.78 5.80 -21.31
C ASN A 136 2.66 4.96 -20.67
N LEU A 137 2.90 4.35 -19.50
CA LEU A 137 1.90 3.52 -18.83
C LEU A 137 0.91 4.36 -18.02
N GLY A 138 -0.36 3.95 -18.00
CA GLY A 138 -1.39 4.55 -17.17
C GLY A 138 -1.47 6.08 -17.34
N LEU A 139 -1.33 6.83 -16.26
CA LEU A 139 -1.39 8.30 -16.22
C LEU A 139 -0.29 8.98 -17.05
N TRP A 140 0.81 8.27 -17.34
CA TRP A 140 1.93 8.77 -18.15
C TRP A 140 1.63 8.82 -19.64
N GLN A 141 0.44 8.36 -20.09
CA GLN A 141 -0.07 8.60 -21.46
C GLN A 141 -0.49 10.06 -21.65
N SER A 142 -0.76 10.79 -20.58
CA SER A 142 -1.03 12.23 -20.65
C SER A 142 0.21 12.98 -21.06
N LYS A 143 0.04 14.00 -21.93
CA LYS A 143 1.14 14.91 -22.30
C LYS A 143 1.60 15.76 -21.11
N GLU A 144 0.67 16.09 -20.22
CA GLU A 144 0.90 16.93 -19.06
C GLU A 144 0.28 16.27 -17.82
N PRO A 145 0.90 15.21 -17.27
CA PRO A 145 0.40 14.57 -16.09
C PRO A 145 0.55 15.49 -14.87
N ILE A 146 -0.55 15.71 -14.15
CA ILE A 146 -0.56 16.57 -12.95
C ILE A 146 -0.44 15.68 -11.72
N ALA A 147 0.47 16.02 -10.82
CA ALA A 147 0.61 15.29 -9.56
C ALA A 147 -0.58 15.57 -8.63
N PRO A 148 -1.06 14.56 -7.84
CA PRO A 148 -2.23 14.72 -7.00
C PRO A 148 -2.11 15.85 -5.99
N TRP A 149 -0.94 16.05 -5.40
CA TRP A 149 -0.69 17.16 -4.46
C TRP A 149 -0.69 18.55 -5.10
N VAL A 150 -0.53 18.64 -6.42
CA VAL A 150 -0.71 19.88 -7.19
C VAL A 150 -2.18 20.06 -7.51
N TRP A 151 -2.89 18.99 -7.88
CA TRP A 151 -4.33 19.01 -8.16
C TRP A 151 -5.14 19.51 -6.96
N ARG A 152 -4.84 19.01 -5.74
CA ARG A 152 -5.51 19.43 -4.50
C ARG A 152 -5.33 20.90 -4.11
N ARG A 153 -4.47 21.65 -4.79
CA ARG A 153 -4.22 23.08 -4.52
C ARG A 153 -4.94 24.02 -5.49
N LYS A 154 -5.63 23.44 -6.49
CA LYS A 154 -6.47 24.19 -7.40
C LYS A 154 -7.84 24.47 -6.76
#